data_8db22ef85b878bac9c2a82e47cc9ae37
#
_entry.id   8db22ef85b878bac9c2a82e47cc9ae37
#
_cell.length_a   1.000
_cell.length_b   1.000
_cell.length_c   1.000
_cell.angle_alpha   90.00
_cell.angle_beta   90.00
_cell.angle_gamma   90.00
#
_symmetry.space_group_name_H-M   'P 1'
#
loop_
_entity.id
_entity.type
_entity.pdbx_description
1 polymer ?
#
loop_
_entity_poly.entity_id
_entity_poly.type
_entity_poly.pdbx_seq_one_letter_code
_entity_poly.pdbx_strand_id
1 'polypeptide(L)'
;MKLHKKLMVVLLLSLTAVSLAACSDVDDWSLSLKSKIGQLPLIVSTYDANGQKIDQIKAKSVYIHTDREMSKTDSNGNEKSSVIDVDYGKNRMTHVGSTLIAYEGLTNYEDQFTKHVNIADHTKSIPLLNTMYQDFKNDWSGDSKVVMIRSQLGLPLAVFTGKHVSIHQSDMKNATKFVIDGHRLLVYRADYTIYPISSLK
;
A
#
# COMPACT_ATOMS: atom_id res chain seq x y z
N MET A 1 22.31 48.78 -18.42
CA MET A 1 20.99 48.61 -17.77
C MET A 1 20.05 47.62 -18.50
N LYS A 2 20.03 47.50 -19.80
CA LYS A 2 19.15 46.54 -20.54
C LYS A 2 19.64 45.08 -20.47
N LEU A 3 20.95 44.81 -20.34
CA LEU A 3 21.53 43.48 -20.32
C LEU A 3 21.25 42.75 -19.00
N HIS A 4 21.34 43.46 -17.86
CA HIS A 4 21.07 42.88 -16.53
C HIS A 4 19.59 42.48 -16.33
N LYS A 5 18.65 43.27 -16.95
CA LYS A 5 17.22 42.89 -16.92
C LYS A 5 16.92 41.63 -17.71
N LYS A 6 17.59 41.41 -18.85
CA LYS A 6 17.42 40.17 -19.65
C LYS A 6 18.02 38.96 -18.94
N LEU A 7 19.18 39.12 -18.26
CA LEU A 7 19.80 38.06 -17.50
C LEU A 7 18.96 37.66 -16.28
N MET A 8 18.33 38.61 -15.60
CA MET A 8 17.47 38.38 -14.45
C MET A 8 16.17 37.67 -14.84
N VAL A 9 15.60 37.98 -16.01
CA VAL A 9 14.40 37.30 -16.53
C VAL A 9 14.70 35.85 -16.92
N VAL A 10 15.86 35.58 -17.53
CA VAL A 10 16.30 34.22 -17.87
C VAL A 10 16.55 33.39 -16.60
N LEU A 11 17.14 33.99 -15.56
CA LEU A 11 17.38 33.32 -14.28
C LEU A 11 16.07 32.99 -13.55
N LEU A 12 15.07 33.89 -13.58
CA LEU A 12 13.75 33.64 -13.00
C LEU A 12 12.98 32.56 -13.75
N LEU A 13 13.06 32.53 -15.10
CA LEU A 13 12.44 31.48 -15.90
C LEU A 13 13.07 30.10 -15.70
N SER A 14 14.37 30.03 -15.44
CA SER A 14 15.05 28.76 -15.14
C SER A 14 14.72 28.23 -13.73
N LEU A 15 14.47 29.12 -12.74
CA LEU A 15 14.07 28.71 -11.39
C LEU A 15 12.62 28.16 -11.34
N THR A 16 11.71 28.69 -12.19
CA THR A 16 10.33 28.21 -12.25
C THR A 16 10.20 26.88 -13.00
N ALA A 17 11.13 26.55 -13.91
CA ALA A 17 11.14 25.26 -14.62
C ALA A 17 11.58 24.09 -13.73
N VAL A 18 12.37 24.32 -12.70
CA VAL A 18 12.85 23.26 -11.78
C VAL A 18 11.78 22.87 -10.76
N SER A 19 10.84 23.75 -10.43
CA SER A 19 9.76 23.47 -9.47
C SER A 19 8.60 22.65 -10.05
N LEU A 20 8.50 22.49 -11.38
CA LEU A 20 7.48 21.68 -12.04
C LEU A 20 7.90 20.20 -12.25
N ALA A 21 9.19 19.89 -12.09
CA ALA A 21 9.69 18.51 -12.25
C ALA A 21 9.55 17.65 -10.98
N ALA A 22 9.20 18.24 -9.83
CA ALA A 22 9.11 17.52 -8.56
C ALA A 22 7.76 16.83 -8.31
N CYS A 23 6.76 17.02 -9.17
CA CYS A 23 5.43 16.42 -9.00
C CYS A 23 5.15 15.19 -9.87
N SER A 24 6.07 14.78 -10.75
CA SER A 24 5.80 13.69 -11.70
C SER A 24 6.19 12.28 -11.22
N ASP A 25 6.89 12.14 -10.10
CA ASP A 25 7.33 10.82 -9.62
C ASP A 25 6.28 10.06 -8.80
N VAL A 26 5.15 10.67 -8.48
CA VAL A 26 4.09 10.02 -7.66
C VAL A 26 3.07 9.29 -8.54
N ASP A 27 2.91 9.69 -9.80
CA ASP A 27 1.91 9.10 -10.72
C ASP A 27 2.36 7.76 -11.33
N ASP A 28 3.65 7.44 -11.32
CA ASP A 28 4.18 6.20 -11.92
C ASP A 28 4.02 4.96 -11.02
N TRP A 29 3.40 5.13 -9.86
CA TRP A 29 3.10 4.04 -8.94
C TRP A 29 1.96 3.12 -9.44
N SER A 30 1.08 3.66 -10.29
CA SER A 30 -0.04 2.90 -10.87
C SER A 30 0.40 1.94 -11.98
N LEU A 31 1.51 2.24 -12.65
CA LEU A 31 1.86 1.57 -13.90
C LEU A 31 3.06 0.64 -13.83
N SER A 32 3.90 0.72 -12.83
CA SER A 32 4.98 -0.24 -12.68
C SER A 32 5.43 -0.34 -11.23
N LEU A 33 4.96 -1.37 -10.54
CA LEU A 33 5.72 -1.96 -9.46
C LEU A 33 7.03 -2.58 -10.03
N LYS A 34 7.60 -1.96 -11.04
CA LYS A 34 8.98 -2.19 -11.45
C LYS A 34 9.84 -1.56 -10.38
N SER A 35 10.19 -2.37 -9.38
CA SER A 35 11.14 -1.99 -8.36
C SER A 35 12.43 -1.50 -9.03
N LYS A 36 12.59 -0.18 -9.11
CA LYS A 36 13.88 0.43 -9.52
C LYS A 36 14.92 0.36 -8.40
N ILE A 37 14.52 -0.03 -7.20
CA ILE A 37 15.38 -0.06 -6.02
C ILE A 37 15.35 -1.47 -5.45
N GLY A 38 16.41 -2.27 -5.78
CA GLY A 38 16.78 -3.42 -4.97
C GLY A 38 15.93 -4.68 -5.06
N GLN A 39 15.23 -4.95 -6.16
CA GLN A 39 14.61 -6.26 -6.47
C GLN A 39 13.96 -7.02 -5.29
N LEU A 40 13.34 -6.31 -4.36
CA LEU A 40 12.58 -6.96 -3.30
C LEU A 40 11.35 -7.66 -3.92
N PRO A 41 11.06 -8.89 -3.52
CA PRO A 41 9.87 -9.56 -4.02
C PRO A 41 8.62 -8.84 -3.48
N LEU A 42 7.65 -8.64 -4.37
CA LEU A 42 6.31 -8.25 -3.99
C LEU A 42 5.56 -9.50 -3.53
N ILE A 43 4.89 -9.38 -2.40
CA ILE A 43 3.97 -10.40 -1.87
C ILE A 43 2.55 -9.90 -2.15
N VAL A 44 1.78 -10.70 -2.88
CA VAL A 44 0.36 -10.43 -3.14
C VAL A 44 -0.45 -11.53 -2.48
N SER A 45 -1.33 -11.18 -1.57
CA SER A 45 -2.19 -12.13 -0.86
C SER A 45 -3.65 -11.74 -1.02
N THR A 46 -4.52 -12.74 -1.20
CA THR A 46 -5.97 -12.58 -1.18
C THR A 46 -6.56 -13.19 0.08
N TYR A 47 -7.67 -12.63 0.55
CA TYR A 47 -8.30 -13.04 1.80
C TYR A 47 -9.81 -13.11 1.63
N ASP A 48 -10.44 -14.08 2.28
CA ASP A 48 -11.89 -14.15 2.38
C ASP A 48 -12.44 -13.14 3.42
N ALA A 49 -13.77 -13.11 3.55
CA ALA A 49 -14.44 -12.23 4.52
C ALA A 49 -14.10 -12.62 5.98
N ASN A 50 -13.77 -13.88 6.23
CA ASN A 50 -13.42 -14.39 7.56
C ASN A 50 -11.93 -14.20 7.90
N GLY A 51 -11.19 -13.49 7.06
CA GLY A 51 -9.78 -13.22 7.29
C GLY A 51 -8.83 -14.37 6.94
N GLN A 52 -9.33 -15.43 6.32
CA GLN A 52 -8.50 -16.53 5.88
C GLN A 52 -7.79 -16.17 4.59
N LYS A 53 -6.48 -16.42 4.54
CA LYS A 53 -5.69 -16.24 3.32
C LYS A 53 -6.06 -17.31 2.31
N ILE A 54 -6.54 -16.90 1.13
CA ILE A 54 -6.95 -17.78 0.04
C ILE A 54 -5.75 -18.12 -0.83
N ASP A 55 -5.08 -17.08 -1.36
CA ASP A 55 -3.94 -17.21 -2.27
C ASP A 55 -2.78 -16.34 -1.84
N GLN A 56 -1.56 -16.74 -2.23
CA GLN A 56 -0.38 -15.91 -2.10
C GLN A 56 0.57 -16.09 -3.28
N ILE A 57 0.95 -14.96 -3.88
CA ILE A 57 1.98 -14.88 -4.91
C ILE A 57 3.18 -14.13 -4.32
N LYS A 58 4.39 -14.63 -4.57
CA LYS A 58 5.64 -13.94 -4.24
C LYS A 58 6.52 -13.91 -5.49
N ALA A 59 6.73 -12.72 -6.05
CA ALA A 59 7.51 -12.57 -7.27
C ALA A 59 8.29 -11.25 -7.28
N LYS A 60 9.42 -11.22 -7.99
CA LYS A 60 10.29 -10.03 -8.10
C LYS A 60 9.75 -8.97 -9.08
N SER A 61 8.94 -9.40 -10.05
CA SER A 61 8.33 -8.50 -11.03
C SER A 61 6.84 -8.78 -11.04
N VAL A 62 6.07 -7.85 -10.49
CA VAL A 62 4.62 -7.93 -10.43
C VAL A 62 4.05 -6.59 -10.90
N TYR A 63 3.04 -6.67 -11.75
CA TYR A 63 2.26 -5.52 -12.20
C TYR A 63 0.80 -5.73 -11.84
N ILE A 64 0.26 -4.81 -11.06
CA ILE A 64 -1.14 -4.86 -10.61
C ILE A 64 -1.88 -3.71 -11.27
N HIS A 65 -2.93 -4.03 -12.00
CA HIS A 65 -3.71 -3.04 -12.73
C HIS A 65 -5.19 -3.46 -12.83
N THR A 66 -6.04 -2.51 -13.20
CA THR A 66 -7.42 -2.78 -13.54
C THR A 66 -7.51 -3.45 -14.91
N ASP A 67 -8.28 -4.52 -15.03
CA ASP A 67 -8.60 -5.13 -16.33
C ASP A 67 -9.42 -4.15 -17.17
N ARG A 68 -8.83 -3.71 -18.27
CA ARG A 68 -9.46 -2.71 -19.15
C ARG A 68 -10.65 -3.25 -19.95
N GLU A 69 -10.66 -4.54 -20.26
CA GLU A 69 -11.73 -5.17 -21.03
C GLU A 69 -13.00 -5.32 -20.16
N MET A 70 -12.81 -5.55 -18.87
CA MET A 70 -13.89 -5.65 -17.90
C MET A 70 -14.22 -4.31 -17.25
N SER A 71 -13.47 -3.24 -17.55
CA SER A 71 -13.73 -1.93 -16.97
C SER A 71 -14.92 -1.26 -17.63
N LYS A 72 -15.78 -0.66 -16.80
CA LYS A 72 -16.84 0.25 -17.26
C LYS A 72 -16.43 1.66 -16.93
N THR A 73 -16.51 2.55 -17.89
CA THR A 73 -16.33 3.99 -17.70
C THR A 73 -17.64 4.63 -17.25
N ASP A 74 -17.56 5.58 -16.33
CA ASP A 74 -18.71 6.43 -15.99
C ASP A 74 -18.88 7.54 -17.01
N SER A 75 -19.95 8.35 -16.83
CA SER A 75 -20.25 9.51 -17.68
C SER A 75 -19.13 10.58 -17.68
N ASN A 76 -18.21 10.53 -16.74
CA ASN A 76 -17.09 11.45 -16.61
C ASN A 76 -15.76 10.84 -17.13
N GLY A 77 -15.79 9.64 -17.71
CA GLY A 77 -14.63 8.96 -18.25
C GLY A 77 -13.78 8.20 -17.23
N ASN A 78 -14.21 8.08 -15.97
CA ASN A 78 -13.46 7.34 -14.94
C ASN A 78 -13.73 5.84 -15.04
N GLU A 79 -12.70 5.02 -14.94
CA GLU A 79 -12.82 3.57 -14.90
C GLU A 79 -13.56 3.09 -13.65
N LYS A 80 -14.53 2.20 -13.83
CA LYS A 80 -15.36 1.61 -12.75
C LYS A 80 -15.12 0.12 -12.54
N SER A 81 -14.11 -0.46 -13.17
CA SER A 81 -13.84 -1.89 -13.03
C SER A 81 -13.53 -2.27 -11.58
N SER A 82 -14.04 -3.41 -11.18
CA SER A 82 -13.66 -4.09 -9.94
C SER A 82 -12.82 -5.35 -10.20
N VAL A 83 -12.43 -5.57 -11.45
CA VAL A 83 -11.57 -6.67 -11.86
C VAL A 83 -10.12 -6.20 -11.85
N ILE A 84 -9.25 -6.93 -11.16
CA ILE A 84 -7.84 -6.62 -11.02
C ILE A 84 -7.02 -7.73 -11.65
N ASP A 85 -6.12 -7.36 -12.54
CA ASP A 85 -5.10 -8.26 -13.05
C ASP A 85 -3.80 -8.09 -12.28
N VAL A 86 -3.19 -9.19 -11.94
CA VAL A 86 -1.87 -9.30 -11.34
C VAL A 86 -0.98 -10.08 -12.28
N ASP A 87 -0.14 -9.37 -13.02
CA ASP A 87 0.84 -9.97 -13.92
C ASP A 87 2.14 -10.27 -13.15
N TYR A 88 2.63 -11.51 -13.24
CA TYR A 88 3.89 -11.92 -12.59
C TYR A 88 4.65 -12.89 -13.47
N GLY A 89 5.84 -12.48 -13.91
CA GLY A 89 6.61 -13.22 -14.88
C GLY A 89 5.87 -13.37 -16.21
N LYS A 90 5.53 -14.62 -16.59
CA LYS A 90 4.71 -14.94 -17.79
C LYS A 90 3.26 -15.28 -17.46
N ASN A 91 2.87 -15.16 -16.18
CA ASN A 91 1.57 -15.57 -15.68
C ASN A 91 0.73 -14.35 -15.33
N ARG A 92 -0.58 -14.56 -15.30
CA ARG A 92 -1.57 -13.59 -14.83
C ARG A 92 -2.53 -14.26 -13.85
N MET A 93 -2.84 -13.55 -12.77
CA MET A 93 -3.95 -13.83 -11.90
C MET A 93 -4.99 -12.75 -12.08
N THR A 94 -6.22 -13.10 -12.43
CA THR A 94 -7.36 -12.19 -12.45
C THR A 94 -8.12 -12.34 -11.14
N HIS A 95 -8.31 -11.22 -10.44
CA HIS A 95 -8.92 -11.18 -9.12
C HIS A 95 -10.18 -10.32 -9.10
N VAL A 96 -11.25 -10.84 -8.52
CA VAL A 96 -12.53 -10.14 -8.35
C VAL A 96 -13.08 -10.39 -6.94
N GLY A 97 -13.52 -9.32 -6.32
CA GLY A 97 -14.44 -9.42 -5.17
C GLY A 97 -13.76 -9.37 -3.81
N SER A 98 -12.95 -10.32 -3.42
CA SER A 98 -12.38 -10.39 -2.06
C SER A 98 -11.23 -9.39 -1.83
N THR A 99 -10.74 -9.30 -0.59
CA THR A 99 -9.61 -8.44 -0.24
C THR A 99 -8.33 -8.91 -0.91
N LEU A 100 -7.56 -7.94 -1.45
CA LEU A 100 -6.20 -8.16 -1.93
C LEU A 100 -5.25 -7.19 -1.22
N ILE A 101 -4.15 -7.71 -0.69
CA ILE A 101 -3.07 -6.93 -0.06
C ILE A 101 -1.78 -7.27 -0.80
N ALA A 102 -1.10 -6.22 -1.31
CA ALA A 102 0.19 -6.37 -1.99
C ALA A 102 1.23 -5.47 -1.33
N TYR A 103 2.39 -6.02 -0.95
CA TYR A 103 3.44 -5.27 -0.27
C TYR A 103 4.84 -5.78 -0.60
N GLU A 104 5.83 -4.89 -0.46
CA GLU A 104 7.25 -5.20 -0.65
C GLU A 104 8.09 -4.67 0.50
N GLY A 105 9.11 -5.42 0.91
CA GLY A 105 10.08 -4.97 1.92
C GLY A 105 9.52 -4.70 3.31
N LEU A 106 8.25 -5.05 3.56
CA LEU A 106 7.58 -4.87 4.83
C LEU A 106 7.42 -6.20 5.57
N THR A 107 7.49 -6.15 6.89
CA THR A 107 7.15 -7.28 7.76
C THR A 107 5.66 -7.23 8.06
N ASN A 108 4.93 -8.31 7.74
CA ASN A 108 3.56 -8.48 8.21
C ASN A 108 3.58 -9.12 9.59
N TYR A 109 3.31 -8.35 10.62
CA TYR A 109 3.33 -8.81 12.02
C TYR A 109 2.15 -9.71 12.36
N GLU A 110 1.04 -9.60 11.63
CA GLU A 110 -0.08 -10.54 11.80
C GLU A 110 0.32 -11.97 11.43
N ASP A 111 1.03 -12.17 10.33
CA ASP A 111 1.57 -13.48 9.93
C ASP A 111 2.57 -14.05 10.95
N GLN A 112 3.28 -13.21 11.71
CA GLN A 112 4.18 -13.64 12.78
C GLN A 112 3.42 -13.97 14.06
N PHE A 113 2.45 -13.13 14.41
CA PHE A 113 1.67 -13.27 15.64
C PHE A 113 0.81 -14.53 15.63
N THR A 114 0.12 -14.81 14.53
CA THR A 114 -0.74 -16.00 14.39
C THR A 114 0.01 -17.33 14.46
N LYS A 115 1.31 -17.34 14.20
CA LYS A 115 2.15 -18.54 14.39
C LYS A 115 2.37 -18.91 15.86
N HIS A 116 2.25 -17.93 16.76
CA HIS A 116 2.57 -18.11 18.18
C HIS A 116 1.34 -18.11 19.09
N VAL A 117 0.21 -17.59 18.61
CA VAL A 117 -1.00 -17.43 19.42
C VAL A 117 -2.20 -18.06 18.69
N ASN A 118 -2.85 -19.00 19.34
CA ASN A 118 -4.10 -19.57 18.84
C ASN A 118 -5.21 -18.55 19.10
N ILE A 119 -5.46 -17.67 18.12
CA ILE A 119 -6.45 -16.58 18.26
C ILE A 119 -7.83 -17.14 18.01
N ALA A 120 -8.48 -17.64 19.04
CA ALA A 120 -9.89 -18.01 19.01
C ALA A 120 -10.83 -16.80 19.14
N ASP A 121 -10.30 -15.62 19.51
CA ASP A 121 -11.09 -14.41 19.81
C ASP A 121 -10.64 -13.22 18.95
N HIS A 122 -11.07 -13.21 17.68
CA HIS A 122 -10.72 -12.19 16.70
C HIS A 122 -11.47 -10.84 16.87
N THR A 123 -12.20 -10.64 17.95
CA THR A 123 -13.25 -9.62 18.02
C THR A 123 -12.82 -8.22 18.41
N LYS A 124 -11.56 -7.99 18.82
CA LYS A 124 -11.16 -6.67 19.33
C LYS A 124 -9.79 -6.21 18.82
N SER A 125 -9.79 -5.29 17.85
CA SER A 125 -8.55 -4.80 17.21
C SER A 125 -7.55 -4.13 18.18
N ILE A 126 -8.01 -3.32 19.12
CA ILE A 126 -7.10 -2.62 20.06
C ILE A 126 -6.46 -3.58 21.06
N PRO A 127 -7.18 -4.47 21.75
CA PRO A 127 -6.56 -5.50 22.59
C PRO A 127 -5.56 -6.37 21.84
N LEU A 128 -5.86 -6.74 20.60
CA LEU A 128 -4.92 -7.49 19.75
C LEU A 128 -3.65 -6.68 19.51
N LEU A 129 -3.76 -5.41 19.11
CA LEU A 129 -2.61 -4.54 18.87
C LEU A 129 -1.77 -4.33 20.15
N ASN A 130 -2.40 -4.22 21.31
CA ASN A 130 -1.70 -4.11 22.57
C ASN A 130 -0.89 -5.38 22.89
N THR A 131 -1.46 -6.57 22.64
CA THR A 131 -0.74 -7.83 22.79
C THR A 131 0.43 -7.91 21.81
N MET A 132 0.20 -7.59 20.54
CA MET A 132 1.27 -7.52 19.51
C MET A 132 2.36 -6.52 19.90
N TYR A 133 1.98 -5.36 20.47
CA TYR A 133 2.95 -4.36 20.92
C TYR A 133 3.86 -4.92 22.02
N GLN A 134 3.34 -5.69 22.96
CA GLN A 134 4.17 -6.31 24.02
C GLN A 134 5.14 -7.34 23.42
N ASP A 135 4.71 -8.10 22.42
CA ASP A 135 5.55 -9.11 21.77
C ASP A 135 6.63 -8.49 20.87
N PHE A 136 6.30 -7.39 20.18
CA PHE A 136 7.19 -6.76 19.20
C PHE A 136 7.72 -5.38 19.63
N LYS A 137 7.65 -5.02 20.92
CA LYS A 137 8.06 -3.70 21.42
C LYS A 137 9.50 -3.29 21.11
N ASN A 138 10.39 -4.24 20.87
CA ASN A 138 11.78 -3.97 20.49
C ASN A 138 11.88 -3.51 19.02
N ASP A 139 10.97 -3.95 18.18
CA ASP A 139 10.89 -3.61 16.76
C ASP A 139 10.05 -2.35 16.53
N TRP A 140 9.08 -2.10 17.42
CA TRP A 140 8.16 -0.99 17.35
C TRP A 140 8.64 0.18 18.22
N SER A 141 9.39 1.11 17.64
CA SER A 141 10.02 2.20 18.40
C SER A 141 9.26 3.51 18.32
N GLY A 142 9.16 4.20 19.46
CA GLY A 142 8.88 5.63 19.67
C GLY A 142 7.79 6.29 18.83
N ASP A 143 8.18 6.96 17.74
CA ASP A 143 7.29 7.74 16.88
C ASP A 143 6.66 6.93 15.74
N SER A 144 6.84 5.62 15.73
CA SER A 144 6.29 4.76 14.69
C SER A 144 4.76 4.72 14.73
N LYS A 145 4.17 4.40 13.59
CA LYS A 145 2.75 4.17 13.41
C LYS A 145 2.51 2.71 13.07
N VAL A 146 1.37 2.20 13.50
CA VAL A 146 0.88 0.87 13.16
C VAL A 146 -0.24 1.00 12.15
N VAL A 147 -0.11 0.34 11.01
CA VAL A 147 -1.15 0.22 9.98
C VAL A 147 -1.77 -1.15 10.13
N MET A 148 -2.99 -1.20 10.64
CA MET A 148 -3.78 -2.41 10.78
C MET A 148 -4.79 -2.50 9.66
N ILE A 149 -4.75 -3.60 8.91
CA ILE A 149 -5.69 -3.91 7.84
C ILE A 149 -6.63 -5.01 8.30
N ARG A 150 -7.92 -4.82 8.03
CA ARG A 150 -8.99 -5.74 8.45
C ARG A 150 -9.89 -6.09 7.28
N SER A 151 -10.51 -7.26 7.37
CA SER A 151 -11.60 -7.61 6.48
C SER A 151 -12.81 -6.71 6.72
N GLN A 152 -13.79 -6.76 5.83
CA GLN A 152 -15.06 -6.02 6.01
C GLN A 152 -15.86 -6.50 7.23
N LEU A 153 -15.55 -7.66 7.78
CA LEU A 153 -16.10 -8.16 9.05
C LEU A 153 -15.26 -7.74 10.27
N GLY A 154 -14.22 -6.92 10.08
CA GLY A 154 -13.38 -6.39 11.14
C GLY A 154 -12.26 -7.32 11.61
N LEU A 155 -12.06 -8.47 10.94
CA LEU A 155 -11.01 -9.43 11.30
C LEU A 155 -9.64 -8.96 10.78
N PRO A 156 -8.57 -9.06 11.60
CA PRO A 156 -7.23 -8.66 11.18
C PRO A 156 -6.75 -9.50 10.00
N LEU A 157 -6.14 -8.85 9.00
CA LEU A 157 -5.58 -9.47 7.81
C LEU A 157 -4.08 -9.26 7.73
N ALA A 158 -3.63 -8.04 8.11
CA ALA A 158 -2.23 -7.68 8.08
C ALA A 158 -1.95 -6.51 9.02
N VAL A 159 -0.76 -6.50 9.61
CA VAL A 159 -0.27 -5.42 10.46
C VAL A 159 1.13 -5.03 10.02
N PHE A 160 1.32 -3.76 9.71
CA PHE A 160 2.61 -3.17 9.32
C PHE A 160 2.96 -2.02 10.24
N THR A 161 4.25 -1.74 10.39
CA THR A 161 4.74 -0.61 11.18
C THR A 161 5.78 0.19 10.43
N GLY A 162 5.87 1.47 10.73
CA GLY A 162 6.92 2.35 10.22
C GLY A 162 6.87 3.73 10.83
N LYS A 163 7.98 4.46 10.73
CA LYS A 163 8.09 5.86 11.22
C LYS A 163 7.37 6.82 10.29
N HIS A 164 7.54 6.63 9.00
CA HIS A 164 6.96 7.49 7.96
C HIS A 164 5.88 6.70 7.22
N VAL A 165 4.63 7.01 7.50
CA VAL A 165 3.47 6.41 6.83
C VAL A 165 2.73 7.50 6.08
N SER A 166 2.64 7.36 4.75
CA SER A 166 1.83 8.22 3.88
C SER A 166 0.77 7.40 3.15
N ILE A 167 -0.36 8.05 2.87
CA ILE A 167 -1.51 7.47 2.19
C ILE A 167 -1.67 8.20 0.87
N HIS A 168 -1.87 7.45 -0.21
CA HIS A 168 -2.03 7.98 -1.55
C HIS A 168 -3.29 7.42 -2.20
N GLN A 169 -3.92 8.23 -3.02
CA GLN A 169 -5.05 7.79 -3.83
C GLN A 169 -4.60 6.75 -4.86
N SER A 170 -5.48 5.82 -5.17
CA SER A 170 -5.28 4.82 -6.22
C SER A 170 -6.25 5.07 -7.37
N ASP A 171 -5.80 4.82 -8.61
CA ASP A 171 -6.66 4.83 -9.79
C ASP A 171 -7.60 3.61 -9.81
N MET A 172 -7.21 2.54 -9.10
CA MET A 172 -8.07 1.39 -8.90
C MET A 172 -9.16 1.71 -7.89
N LYS A 173 -10.43 1.52 -8.28
CA LYS A 173 -11.58 1.69 -7.39
C LYS A 173 -11.47 0.76 -6.17
N ASN A 174 -11.79 1.28 -5.00
CA ASN A 174 -11.72 0.59 -3.71
C ASN A 174 -10.30 0.13 -3.31
N ALA A 175 -9.27 0.77 -3.86
CA ALA A 175 -7.89 0.54 -3.46
C ALA A 175 -7.29 1.78 -2.81
N THR A 176 -6.40 1.56 -1.85
CA THR A 176 -5.59 2.59 -1.19
C THR A 176 -4.12 2.20 -1.27
N LYS A 177 -3.27 3.16 -1.58
CA LYS A 177 -1.83 3.01 -1.64
C LYS A 177 -1.20 3.60 -0.38
N PHE A 178 -0.20 2.92 0.17
CA PHE A 178 0.60 3.39 1.29
C PHE A 178 2.08 3.36 0.91
N VAL A 179 2.81 4.31 1.46
CA VAL A 179 4.28 4.23 1.53
C VAL A 179 4.66 4.23 3.01
N ILE A 180 5.33 3.16 3.44
CA ILE A 180 5.77 2.94 4.82
C ILE A 180 7.29 2.82 4.80
N ASP A 181 7.99 3.84 5.33
CA ASP A 181 9.46 3.93 5.34
C ASP A 181 10.09 3.66 3.95
N GLY A 182 9.46 4.19 2.88
CA GLY A 182 9.89 4.02 1.49
C GLY A 182 9.44 2.71 0.82
N HIS A 183 8.79 1.81 1.54
CA HIS A 183 8.24 0.56 1.02
C HIS A 183 6.76 0.71 0.66
N ARG A 184 6.32 0.01 -0.37
CA ARG A 184 4.99 0.14 -0.93
C ARG A 184 4.03 -0.91 -0.39
N LEU A 185 2.79 -0.48 -0.15
CA LEU A 185 1.68 -1.33 0.25
C LEU A 185 0.42 -0.89 -0.51
N LEU A 186 -0.23 -1.82 -1.18
CA LEU A 186 -1.54 -1.66 -1.81
C LEU A 186 -2.57 -2.48 -1.06
N VAL A 187 -3.68 -1.85 -0.72
CA VAL A 187 -4.81 -2.48 -0.06
C VAL A 187 -6.05 -2.29 -0.93
N TYR A 188 -6.68 -3.38 -1.31
CA TYR A 188 -7.91 -3.40 -2.10
C TYR A 188 -9.03 -4.08 -1.31
N ARG A 189 -10.19 -3.40 -1.23
CA ARG A 189 -11.42 -3.88 -0.58
C ARG A 189 -11.21 -4.36 0.86
N ALA A 190 -10.51 -3.58 1.66
CA ALA A 190 -10.33 -3.82 3.08
C ALA A 190 -10.45 -2.52 3.87
N ASP A 191 -10.80 -2.66 5.13
CA ASP A 191 -10.75 -1.56 6.09
C ASP A 191 -9.32 -1.42 6.64
N TYR A 192 -8.93 -0.20 6.97
CA TYR A 192 -7.65 0.03 7.63
C TYR A 192 -7.75 1.12 8.69
N THR A 193 -6.87 1.03 9.67
CA THR A 193 -6.71 2.06 10.69
C THR A 193 -5.22 2.26 10.97
N ILE A 194 -4.82 3.51 11.15
CA ILE A 194 -3.45 3.87 11.51
C ILE A 194 -3.46 4.37 12.95
N TYR A 195 -2.64 3.74 13.78
CA TYR A 195 -2.46 4.11 15.18
C TYR A 195 -1.05 4.64 15.43
N PRO A 196 -0.86 5.71 16.19
CA PRO A 196 0.46 5.99 16.76
C PRO A 196 0.79 4.90 17.80
N ILE A 197 2.02 4.41 17.80
CA ILE A 197 2.44 3.39 18.78
C ILE A 197 2.23 3.86 20.21
N SER A 198 2.39 5.16 20.48
CA SER A 198 2.15 5.76 21.80
C SER A 198 0.73 5.57 22.34
N SER A 199 -0.24 5.23 21.48
CA SER A 199 -1.62 4.92 21.90
C SER A 199 -1.84 3.45 22.29
N LEU A 200 -0.85 2.59 22.05
CA LEU A 200 -0.88 1.18 22.42
C LEU A 200 -0.20 0.99 23.80
N LYS A 201 -0.83 0.21 24.66
CA LYS A 201 -0.36 -0.01 26.03
C LYS A 201 -0.42 -1.49 26.38
#